data_e65ff028fb695d8802012c5963accfd3
#
_entry.id   e65ff028fb695d8802012c5963accfd3
#
_cell.length_a   1.000
_cell.length_b   1.000
_cell.length_c   1.000
_cell.angle_alpha   90.00
_cell.angle_beta   90.00
_cell.angle_gamma   90.00
#
_symmetry.space_group_name_H-M   'P 1'
#
loop_
_entity.id
_entity.type
_entity.pdbx_description
1 polymer ?
#
loop_
_entity_poly.entity_id
_entity_poly.type
_entity_poly.pdbx_seq_one_letter_code
_entity_poly.pdbx_strand_id
1 'polypeptide(L)'
;MAHGDITHIDIPVSDMGRASTFYNTLFGWDIAELPGFEGYPMWRAPNGISGGGLAPRDEGFTQPRSYVEVDSIDDTIAAAKDAGATVAMDKQPITETSAWAVIVDPDGNHIGLFEGVVA
;
A
#
# COMPACT_ATOMS: atom_id res chain seq x y z
N MET A 1 15.09 1.84 2.28
CA MET A 1 14.25 2.44 1.23
C MET A 1 14.27 3.94 1.41
N ALA A 2 14.21 4.66 0.32
CA ALA A 2 14.39 6.10 0.36
C ALA A 2 13.12 6.83 -0.03
N HIS A 3 13.02 8.09 0.35
CA HIS A 3 11.93 8.96 -0.02
C HIS A 3 11.73 8.95 -1.53
N GLY A 4 10.52 8.71 -1.98
CA GLY A 4 10.16 8.61 -3.39
C GLY A 4 10.17 7.19 -3.96
N ASP A 5 10.65 6.20 -3.23
CA ASP A 5 10.64 4.81 -3.71
C ASP A 5 9.24 4.21 -3.59
N ILE A 6 8.84 3.44 -4.60
CA ILE A 6 7.63 2.63 -4.50
C ILE A 6 8.02 1.34 -3.79
N THR A 7 7.44 1.11 -2.61
CA THR A 7 7.87 0.02 -1.74
C THR A 7 6.79 -1.02 -1.46
N HIS A 8 5.56 -0.78 -1.92
CA HIS A 8 4.42 -1.62 -1.56
C HIS A 8 3.31 -1.44 -2.59
N ILE A 9 2.66 -2.53 -2.95
CA ILE A 9 1.47 -2.49 -3.82
C ILE A 9 0.37 -3.29 -3.17
N ASP A 10 -0.76 -2.63 -2.85
CA ASP A 10 -1.96 -3.31 -2.38
C ASP A 10 -2.82 -3.71 -3.56
N ILE A 11 -3.33 -4.93 -3.52
CA ILE A 11 -4.18 -5.49 -4.57
C ILE A 11 -5.57 -5.72 -3.97
N PRO A 12 -6.63 -5.13 -4.57
CA PRO A 12 -7.99 -5.35 -4.07
C PRO A 12 -8.47 -6.76 -4.41
N VAL A 13 -8.94 -7.49 -3.40
CA VAL A 13 -9.40 -8.86 -3.58
C VAL A 13 -10.76 -9.05 -2.90
N SER A 14 -11.59 -9.91 -3.50
CA SER A 14 -12.89 -10.27 -2.92
C SER A 14 -12.86 -11.63 -2.22
N ASP A 15 -11.85 -12.45 -2.49
CA ASP A 15 -11.67 -13.77 -1.87
C ASP A 15 -10.17 -13.98 -1.64
N MET A 16 -9.75 -13.87 -0.37
CA MET A 16 -8.34 -13.95 0.00
C MET A 16 -7.70 -15.29 -0.36
N GLY A 17 -8.40 -16.40 -0.11
CA GLY A 17 -7.87 -17.73 -0.41
C GLY A 17 -7.68 -17.94 -1.91
N ARG A 18 -8.64 -17.52 -2.71
CA ARG A 18 -8.57 -17.63 -4.15
C ARG A 18 -7.43 -16.79 -4.72
N ALA A 19 -7.32 -15.55 -4.26
CA ALA A 19 -6.27 -14.63 -4.71
C ALA A 19 -4.88 -15.15 -4.33
N SER A 20 -4.71 -15.64 -3.10
CA SER A 20 -3.44 -16.18 -2.63
C SER A 20 -3.01 -17.37 -3.48
N THR A 21 -3.92 -18.29 -3.79
CA THR A 21 -3.64 -19.43 -4.64
C THR A 21 -3.27 -19.00 -6.06
N PHE A 22 -4.02 -18.04 -6.60
CA PHE A 22 -3.79 -17.54 -7.95
C PHE A 22 -2.37 -16.96 -8.09
N TYR A 23 -2.02 -16.03 -7.22
CA TYR A 23 -0.74 -15.35 -7.32
C TYR A 23 0.44 -16.26 -6.98
N ASN A 24 0.28 -17.16 -6.01
CA ASN A 24 1.32 -18.12 -5.69
C ASN A 24 1.56 -19.09 -6.86
N THR A 25 0.49 -19.61 -7.44
CA THR A 25 0.59 -20.56 -8.56
C THR A 25 1.21 -19.91 -9.79
N LEU A 26 0.80 -18.69 -10.09
CA LEU A 26 1.19 -18.04 -11.34
C LEU A 26 2.59 -17.42 -11.25
N PHE A 27 2.90 -16.76 -10.14
CA PHE A 27 4.14 -15.99 -10.01
C PHE A 27 5.10 -16.50 -8.95
N GLY A 28 4.71 -17.49 -8.17
CA GLY A 28 5.54 -17.99 -7.08
C GLY A 28 5.63 -17.03 -5.89
N TRP A 29 4.68 -16.10 -5.77
CA TRP A 29 4.69 -15.16 -4.65
C TRP A 29 4.48 -15.90 -3.34
N ASP A 30 5.29 -15.54 -2.34
CA ASP A 30 5.13 -16.01 -0.98
C ASP A 30 4.09 -15.12 -0.29
N ILE A 31 2.99 -15.71 0.17
CA ILE A 31 1.86 -14.96 0.71
C ILE A 31 1.55 -15.47 2.10
N ALA A 32 1.63 -14.58 3.09
CA ALA A 32 1.41 -14.95 4.48
C ALA A 32 0.86 -13.77 5.30
N GLU A 33 0.07 -14.09 6.32
CA GLU A 33 -0.33 -13.10 7.31
C GLU A 33 0.77 -12.95 8.35
N LEU A 34 1.15 -11.70 8.64
CA LEU A 34 2.12 -11.40 9.68
C LEU A 34 1.41 -11.21 11.01
N PRO A 35 2.09 -11.48 12.16
CA PRO A 35 1.51 -11.21 13.46
C PRO A 35 1.05 -9.75 13.60
N GLY A 36 -0.17 -9.55 14.07
CA GLY A 36 -0.76 -8.22 14.19
C GLY A 36 -1.47 -7.72 12.95
N PHE A 37 -1.38 -8.45 11.83
CA PHE A 37 -1.98 -8.06 10.55
C PHE A 37 -2.90 -9.15 10.00
N GLU A 38 -3.68 -9.78 10.86
CA GLU A 38 -4.64 -10.80 10.48
C GLU A 38 -5.71 -10.20 9.55
N GLY A 39 -6.07 -10.94 8.51
CA GLY A 39 -7.00 -10.45 7.48
C GLY A 39 -6.35 -9.60 6.40
N TYR A 40 -5.03 -9.41 6.48
CA TYR A 40 -4.26 -8.66 5.50
C TYR A 40 -3.04 -9.45 5.09
N PRO A 41 -3.21 -10.49 4.25
CA PRO A 41 -2.06 -11.27 3.77
C PRO A 41 -1.10 -10.37 2.99
N MET A 42 0.19 -10.56 3.23
CA MET A 42 1.23 -9.83 2.51
C MET A 42 1.91 -10.76 1.53
N TRP A 43 2.19 -10.25 0.33
CA TRP A 43 2.86 -11.00 -0.71
C TRP A 43 4.28 -10.49 -0.89
N ARG A 44 5.16 -11.41 -1.26
CA ARG A 44 6.56 -11.10 -1.56
C ARG A 44 6.95 -11.84 -2.82
N ALA A 45 7.53 -11.12 -3.77
CA ALA A 45 8.02 -11.71 -5.00
C ALA A 45 9.29 -12.54 -4.74
N PRO A 46 9.61 -13.51 -5.63
CA PRO A 46 10.80 -14.35 -5.45
C PRO A 46 12.12 -13.60 -5.38
N ASN A 47 12.19 -12.39 -5.96
CA ASN A 47 13.41 -11.57 -5.88
C ASN A 47 13.65 -10.98 -4.48
N GLY A 48 12.67 -11.07 -3.58
CA GLY A 48 12.78 -10.52 -2.23
C GLY A 48 12.69 -8.99 -2.16
N ILE A 49 12.43 -8.31 -3.28
CA ILE A 49 12.41 -6.84 -3.37
C ILE A 49 10.97 -6.33 -3.46
N SER A 50 10.21 -6.87 -4.40
CA SER A 50 8.82 -6.44 -4.61
C SER A 50 7.89 -7.10 -3.60
N GLY A 51 6.95 -6.36 -3.10
CA GLY A 51 5.97 -6.88 -2.16
C GLY A 51 4.78 -5.95 -1.99
N GLY A 52 3.83 -6.40 -1.19
CA GLY A 52 2.62 -5.62 -0.92
C GLY A 52 1.64 -6.41 -0.08
N GLY A 53 0.36 -6.12 -0.27
CA GLY A 53 -0.70 -6.76 0.46
C GLY A 53 -1.88 -7.13 -0.41
N LEU A 54 -2.72 -8.01 0.10
CA LEU A 54 -4.03 -8.30 -0.46
C LEU A 54 -5.05 -7.70 0.50
N ALA A 55 -5.83 -6.75 0.02
CA ALA A 55 -6.77 -6.03 0.87
C ALA A 55 -8.20 -6.18 0.32
N PRO A 56 -9.22 -6.08 1.18
CA PRO A 56 -10.59 -6.23 0.72
C PRO A 56 -10.96 -5.19 -0.34
N ARG A 57 -11.53 -5.66 -1.44
CA ARG A 57 -12.06 -4.80 -2.50
C ARG A 57 -13.31 -4.10 -1.99
N ASP A 58 -13.40 -2.80 -2.23
CA ASP A 58 -14.61 -2.03 -1.95
C ASP A 58 -14.78 -0.92 -3.01
N GLU A 59 -15.80 -0.08 -2.83
CA GLU A 59 -16.10 0.98 -3.80
C GLU A 59 -14.96 1.99 -3.97
N GLY A 60 -14.19 2.23 -2.92
CA GLY A 60 -13.06 3.16 -2.96
C GLY A 60 -11.73 2.49 -3.29
N PHE A 61 -11.75 1.17 -3.48
CA PHE A 61 -10.52 0.42 -3.73
C PHE A 61 -10.80 -0.70 -4.73
N THR A 62 -10.76 -0.36 -6.01
CA THR A 62 -11.10 -1.28 -7.11
C THR A 62 -9.93 -1.59 -8.02
N GLN A 63 -8.79 -0.93 -7.84
CA GLN A 63 -7.58 -1.11 -8.64
C GLN A 63 -6.37 -1.20 -7.72
N PRO A 64 -5.29 -1.89 -8.15
CA PRO A 64 -4.07 -1.92 -7.36
C PRO A 64 -3.60 -0.51 -7.03
N ARG A 65 -3.07 -0.35 -5.83
CA ARG A 65 -2.58 0.95 -5.33
C ARG A 65 -1.12 0.83 -4.95
N SER A 66 -0.28 1.63 -5.59
CA SER A 66 1.13 1.74 -5.25
C SER A 66 1.31 2.66 -4.06
N TYR A 67 2.24 2.32 -3.16
CA TYR A 67 2.59 3.15 -2.02
C TYR A 67 4.02 3.66 -2.21
N VAL A 68 4.16 4.97 -2.08
CA VAL A 68 5.44 5.66 -2.16
C VAL A 68 5.93 5.93 -0.75
N GLU A 69 7.16 5.54 -0.45
CA GLU A 69 7.77 5.84 0.84
C GLU A 69 8.17 7.30 0.90
N VAL A 70 7.77 7.99 1.97
CA VAL A 70 8.09 9.40 2.17
C VAL A 70 8.66 9.61 3.57
N ASP A 71 9.47 10.66 3.72
CA ASP A 71 10.04 11.00 5.02
C ASP A 71 8.97 11.50 5.99
N SER A 72 7.99 12.24 5.48
CA SER A 72 6.89 12.78 6.27
C SER A 72 5.62 12.84 5.43
N ILE A 73 4.60 12.13 5.87
CA ILE A 73 3.28 12.19 5.22
C ILE A 73 2.70 13.59 5.33
N ASP A 74 2.82 14.23 6.50
CA ASP A 74 2.26 15.58 6.71
C ASP A 74 2.86 16.59 5.74
N ASP A 75 4.18 16.58 5.57
CA ASP A 75 4.87 17.47 4.64
C ASP A 75 4.53 17.14 3.20
N THR A 76 4.44 15.83 2.88
CA THR A 76 4.10 15.38 1.53
C THR A 76 2.69 15.78 1.14
N ILE A 77 1.72 15.64 2.05
CA ILE A 77 0.34 16.06 1.79
C ILE A 77 0.27 17.57 1.54
N ALA A 78 0.97 18.36 2.35
CA ALA A 78 0.99 19.81 2.18
C ALA A 78 1.54 20.19 0.79
N ALA A 79 2.66 19.58 0.39
CA ALA A 79 3.25 19.81 -0.93
C ALA A 79 2.34 19.31 -2.06
N ALA A 80 1.67 18.17 -1.85
CA ALA A 80 0.76 17.61 -2.84
C ALA A 80 -0.43 18.52 -3.12
N LYS A 81 -1.02 19.10 -2.08
CA LYS A 81 -2.12 20.05 -2.24
C LYS A 81 -1.69 21.26 -3.06
N ASP A 82 -0.49 21.78 -2.81
CA ASP A 82 0.05 22.89 -3.58
C ASP A 82 0.30 22.50 -5.03
N ALA A 83 0.56 21.22 -5.30
CA ALA A 83 0.80 20.69 -6.63
C ALA A 83 -0.47 20.24 -7.36
N GLY A 84 -1.65 20.45 -6.76
CA GLY A 84 -2.92 20.15 -7.42
C GLY A 84 -3.57 18.82 -7.01
N ALA A 85 -3.03 18.13 -6.01
CA ALA A 85 -3.62 16.89 -5.51
C ALA A 85 -4.70 17.15 -4.47
N THR A 86 -5.54 16.14 -4.27
CA THR A 86 -6.50 16.10 -3.17
C THR A 86 -6.16 14.92 -2.25
N VAL A 87 -6.78 14.87 -1.08
CA VAL A 87 -6.54 13.81 -0.11
C VAL A 87 -7.75 12.88 -0.08
N ALA A 88 -7.51 11.59 -0.39
CA ALA A 88 -8.56 10.58 -0.30
C ALA A 88 -8.63 9.97 1.09
N MET A 89 -7.50 9.82 1.75
CA MET A 89 -7.40 9.29 3.11
C MET A 89 -6.32 10.05 3.85
N ASP A 90 -6.70 10.72 4.93
CA ASP A 90 -5.75 11.40 5.79
C ASP A 90 -4.84 10.39 6.50
N LYS A 91 -3.73 10.88 7.04
CA LYS A 91 -2.75 10.06 7.74
C LYS A 91 -3.40 9.15 8.79
N GLN A 92 -3.13 7.85 8.68
CA GLN A 92 -3.61 6.82 9.60
C GLN A 92 -2.43 6.09 10.21
N PRO A 93 -2.45 5.80 11.50
CA PRO A 93 -1.39 5.01 12.11
C PRO A 93 -1.49 3.54 11.68
N ILE A 94 -0.32 2.92 11.47
CA ILE A 94 -0.22 1.46 11.29
C ILE A 94 0.36 0.86 12.56
N THR A 95 1.49 1.41 13.02
CA THR A 95 2.14 1.06 14.28
C THR A 95 2.52 2.37 14.97
N GLU A 96 3.19 2.30 16.12
CA GLU A 96 3.69 3.50 16.79
C GLU A 96 4.71 4.25 15.95
N THR A 97 5.37 3.57 14.99
CA THR A 97 6.47 4.13 14.20
C THR A 97 6.16 4.21 12.72
N SER A 98 4.94 3.91 12.30
CA SER A 98 4.57 3.92 10.88
C SER A 98 3.15 4.40 10.66
N ALA A 99 2.92 4.98 9.49
CA ALA A 99 1.61 5.51 9.10
C ALA A 99 1.45 5.45 7.58
N TRP A 100 0.22 5.61 7.12
CA TRP A 100 -0.10 5.65 5.71
C TRP A 100 -1.16 6.70 5.42
N ALA A 101 -1.26 7.08 4.17
CA ALA A 101 -2.28 8.00 3.67
C ALA A 101 -2.51 7.72 2.19
N VAL A 102 -3.53 8.31 1.62
CA VAL A 102 -3.79 8.21 0.18
C VAL A 102 -4.09 9.59 -0.37
N ILE A 103 -3.40 9.97 -1.42
CA ILE A 103 -3.67 11.19 -2.17
C ILE A 103 -4.21 10.83 -3.55
N VAL A 104 -4.88 11.80 -4.19
CA VAL A 104 -5.34 11.68 -5.56
C VAL A 104 -4.57 12.71 -6.38
N ASP A 105 -3.83 12.23 -7.39
CA ASP A 105 -3.06 13.13 -8.23
C ASP A 105 -3.97 13.96 -9.16
N PRO A 106 -3.44 14.93 -9.90
CA PRO A 106 -4.26 15.77 -10.77
C PRO A 106 -5.04 15.01 -11.85
N ASP A 107 -4.64 13.81 -12.19
CA ASP A 107 -5.33 12.98 -13.20
C ASP A 107 -6.31 11.98 -12.58
N GLY A 108 -6.50 12.02 -11.26
CA GLY A 108 -7.44 11.14 -10.58
C GLY A 108 -6.85 9.81 -10.13
N ASN A 109 -5.54 9.64 -10.19
CA ASN A 109 -4.90 8.41 -9.74
C ASN A 109 -4.72 8.42 -8.22
N HIS A 110 -5.09 7.32 -7.57
CA HIS A 110 -4.90 7.14 -6.13
C HIS A 110 -3.48 6.63 -5.87
N ILE A 111 -2.73 7.38 -5.08
CA ILE A 111 -1.36 7.04 -4.72
C ILE A 111 -1.29 6.93 -3.20
N GLY A 112 -0.82 5.79 -2.71
CA GLY A 112 -0.59 5.59 -1.29
C GLY A 112 0.72 6.23 -0.85
N LEU A 113 0.76 6.69 0.39
CA LEU A 113 1.96 7.22 1.03
C LEU A 113 2.24 6.39 2.26
N PHE A 114 3.50 6.09 2.50
CA PHE A 114 3.94 5.35 3.67
C PHE A 114 5.10 6.07 4.33
N GLU A 115 5.05 6.20 5.65
CA GLU A 115 6.19 6.72 6.41
C GLU A 115 6.53 5.80 7.57
N GLY A 116 7.80 5.77 7.92
CA GLY A 116 8.27 5.07 9.11
C GLY A 116 8.72 3.65 8.86
N VAL A 117 8.69 2.85 9.91
CA VAL A 117 9.14 1.46 9.91
C VAL A 117 8.05 0.60 10.54
N VAL A 118 7.71 -0.51 9.89
CA VAL A 118 6.85 -1.54 10.47
C VAL A 118 7.78 -2.51 11.21
N ALA A 119 7.78 -2.38 12.51
CA ALA A 119 8.67 -3.20 13.36
C ALA A 119 7.88 -4.02 14.36
#